data_890ed207615d7f18fb94d93ddf48d9f4
#
_entry.id   890ed207615d7f18fb94d93ddf48d9f4
#
_cell.length_a   1.000
_cell.length_b   1.000
_cell.length_c   1.000
_cell.angle_alpha   90.00
_cell.angle_beta   90.00
_cell.angle_gamma   90.00
#
_symmetry.space_group_name_H-M   'P 1'
#
loop_
_entity.id
_entity.type
_entity.pdbx_description
1 polymer ?
#
loop_
_entity_poly.entity_id
_entity_poly.type
_entity_poly.pdbx_seq_one_letter_code
_entity_poly.pdbx_strand_id
1 'polypeptide(L)'
;TQFASSAASDVYKRQILDPAGIAKSTGDIDMAERNDNDAAQRAESRAQDKTSLLLFKAGPGAPKAVPLELVSRLEEIKAADVEYANDKMVVQYRGNLMPLLAYDSSITFENVAMRPVLVFSDGNKSMGLVVDSIIDITEHHLDIKITSANDKMLGSAIIHGKTTDIVNVSYFLQHID
;
A
#
# COMPACT_ATOMS: atom_id res chain seq x y z
N THR A 1 5.96 18.53 -26.85
CA THR A 1 6.55 17.28 -26.31
C THR A 1 5.79 16.00 -26.68
N GLN A 2 4.61 16.10 -27.30
CA GLN A 2 3.82 14.91 -27.70
C GLN A 2 4.18 14.35 -29.11
N PHE A 3 4.99 15.05 -29.89
CA PHE A 3 5.32 14.63 -31.26
C PHE A 3 6.48 13.63 -31.35
N ALA A 4 7.32 13.47 -30.36
CA ALA A 4 8.46 12.56 -30.40
C ALA A 4 8.06 11.07 -30.22
N SER A 5 6.94 10.78 -29.57
CA SER A 5 6.45 9.42 -29.34
C SER A 5 5.85 8.77 -30.59
N SER A 6 5.25 9.56 -31.47
CA SER A 6 4.58 9.07 -32.68
C SER A 6 5.61 8.64 -33.76
N ALA A 7 6.72 9.36 -33.89
CA ALA A 7 7.75 9.05 -34.89
C ALA A 7 8.52 7.74 -34.55
N ALA A 8 8.77 7.45 -33.30
CA ALA A 8 9.41 6.20 -32.87
C ALA A 8 8.53 4.98 -33.10
N SER A 9 7.23 5.13 -32.94
CA SER A 9 6.24 4.07 -33.21
C SER A 9 6.10 3.76 -34.68
N ASP A 10 6.17 4.76 -35.56
CA ASP A 10 6.09 4.57 -37.01
C ASP A 10 7.36 3.96 -37.61
N VAL A 11 8.53 4.28 -37.09
CA VAL A 11 9.79 3.65 -37.48
C VAL A 11 9.81 2.17 -37.08
N TYR A 12 9.31 1.84 -35.95
CA TYR A 12 9.22 0.45 -35.48
C TYR A 12 8.23 -0.39 -36.31
N LYS A 13 7.09 0.16 -36.69
CA LYS A 13 6.12 -0.48 -37.57
C LYS A 13 6.64 -0.70 -38.99
N ARG A 14 7.50 0.19 -39.55
CA ARG A 14 8.09 0.01 -40.85
C ARG A 14 9.15 -1.08 -40.91
N GLN A 15 9.90 -1.31 -39.85
CA GLN A 15 10.89 -2.41 -39.77
C GLN A 15 10.25 -3.78 -39.69
N ILE A 16 9.03 -3.91 -39.15
CA ILE A 16 8.29 -5.17 -39.01
C ILE A 16 7.56 -5.53 -40.31
N LEU A 17 7.28 -4.58 -41.19
CA LEU A 17 6.51 -4.74 -42.42
C LEU A 17 7.35 -4.82 -43.68
N ASP A 18 8.63 -5.17 -43.60
CA ASP A 18 9.47 -5.37 -44.80
C ASP A 18 9.17 -6.76 -45.43
N PRO A 19 8.50 -6.79 -46.60
CA PRO A 19 8.05 -8.04 -47.18
C PRO A 19 9.16 -8.92 -47.76
N ALA A 20 10.39 -8.43 -47.84
CA ALA A 20 11.52 -9.15 -48.44
C ALA A 20 12.21 -10.15 -47.49
N GLY A 21 11.97 -10.07 -46.19
CA GLY A 21 12.58 -10.93 -45.16
C GLY A 21 11.75 -12.14 -44.74
N ILE A 22 10.48 -12.23 -45.16
CA ILE A 22 9.50 -13.14 -44.57
C ILE A 22 9.49 -14.54 -45.21
N ALA A 23 10.18 -14.73 -46.34
CA ALA A 23 10.01 -15.96 -47.11
C ALA A 23 10.82 -17.18 -46.65
N LYS A 24 11.61 -17.14 -45.58
CA LYS A 24 12.54 -18.25 -45.27
C LYS A 24 12.59 -18.80 -43.84
N SER A 25 11.74 -18.39 -42.90
CA SER A 25 11.74 -19.06 -41.59
C SER A 25 10.45 -18.85 -40.81
N THR A 26 9.38 -19.45 -41.28
CA THR A 26 8.05 -19.37 -40.64
C THR A 26 7.88 -20.23 -39.40
N GLY A 27 8.86 -21.01 -38.99
CA GLY A 27 8.73 -21.94 -37.86
C GLY A 27 9.32 -21.45 -36.55
N ASP A 28 10.47 -20.77 -36.60
CA ASP A 28 11.22 -20.42 -35.38
C ASP A 28 10.94 -18.99 -34.86
N ILE A 29 10.47 -18.10 -35.72
CA ILE A 29 10.21 -16.69 -35.34
C ILE A 29 8.90 -16.57 -34.56
N ASP A 30 7.89 -17.37 -34.86
CA ASP A 30 6.60 -17.34 -34.16
C ASP A 30 6.68 -17.79 -32.68
N MET A 31 7.64 -18.63 -32.33
CA MET A 31 7.83 -19.05 -30.94
C MET A 31 8.58 -18.02 -30.09
N ALA A 32 9.56 -17.32 -30.69
CA ALA A 32 10.32 -16.30 -29.98
C ALA A 32 9.47 -15.03 -29.73
N GLU A 33 8.69 -14.62 -30.73
CA GLU A 33 7.81 -13.46 -30.61
C GLU A 33 6.65 -13.69 -29.63
N ARG A 34 6.12 -14.91 -29.57
CA ARG A 34 5.08 -15.27 -28.57
C ARG A 34 5.62 -15.26 -27.15
N ASN A 35 6.85 -15.74 -26.94
CA ASN A 35 7.48 -15.74 -25.63
C ASN A 35 7.81 -14.32 -25.13
N ASP A 36 8.25 -13.44 -26.03
CA ASP A 36 8.57 -12.05 -25.67
C ASP A 36 7.29 -11.24 -25.38
N ASN A 37 6.23 -11.45 -26.15
CA ASN A 37 4.94 -10.82 -25.86
C ASN A 37 4.30 -11.33 -24.57
N ASP A 38 4.39 -12.61 -24.28
CA ASP A 38 3.91 -13.18 -23.03
C ASP A 38 4.72 -12.69 -21.83
N ALA A 39 6.03 -12.53 -21.99
CA ALA A 39 6.89 -11.98 -20.96
C ALA A 39 6.62 -10.48 -20.72
N ALA A 40 6.42 -9.71 -21.80
CA ALA A 40 6.06 -8.30 -21.72
C ALA A 40 4.68 -8.10 -21.09
N GLN A 41 3.68 -8.87 -21.50
CA GLN A 41 2.34 -8.81 -20.91
C GLN A 41 2.32 -9.24 -19.43
N ARG A 42 3.13 -10.23 -19.06
CA ARG A 42 3.30 -10.62 -17.65
C ARG A 42 4.04 -9.56 -16.83
N ALA A 43 5.00 -8.87 -17.43
CA ALA A 43 5.70 -7.76 -16.78
C ALA A 43 4.77 -6.54 -16.63
N GLU A 44 3.96 -6.23 -17.62
CA GLU A 44 2.96 -5.16 -17.55
C GLU A 44 1.84 -5.47 -16.55
N SER A 45 1.31 -6.69 -16.53
CA SER A 45 0.33 -7.08 -15.53
C SER A 45 0.93 -7.08 -14.12
N ARG A 46 2.18 -7.50 -13.94
CA ARG A 46 2.87 -7.39 -12.64
C ARG A 46 3.12 -5.94 -12.21
N ALA A 47 3.34 -5.03 -13.16
CA ALA A 47 3.48 -3.62 -12.86
C ALA A 47 2.14 -2.97 -12.50
N GLN A 48 1.03 -3.45 -13.07
CA GLN A 48 -0.32 -2.98 -12.77
C GLN A 48 -0.86 -3.50 -11.43
N ASP A 49 -0.34 -4.63 -10.94
CA ASP A 49 -0.73 -5.23 -9.67
C ASP A 49 0.07 -4.71 -8.45
N LYS A 50 0.93 -3.71 -8.65
CA LYS A 50 1.65 -3.10 -7.54
C LYS A 50 0.75 -2.18 -6.75
N THR A 51 0.77 -2.35 -5.45
CA THR A 51 0.06 -1.52 -4.50
C THR A 51 1.05 -0.66 -3.71
N SER A 52 0.76 0.62 -3.58
CA SER A 52 1.51 1.49 -2.67
C SER A 52 1.15 1.14 -1.23
N LEU A 53 2.16 0.79 -0.45
CA LEU A 53 2.04 0.40 0.95
C LEU A 53 2.75 1.40 1.85
N LEU A 54 2.10 1.77 2.93
CA LEU A 54 2.73 2.48 4.04
C LEU A 54 3.23 1.46 5.05
N LEU A 55 4.54 1.46 5.28
CA LEU A 55 5.19 0.63 6.28
C LEU A 55 5.35 1.39 7.58
N PHE A 56 4.99 0.78 8.69
CA PHE A 56 5.09 1.39 10.01
C PHE A 56 5.39 0.34 11.10
N LYS A 57 5.89 0.84 12.22
CA LYS A 57 6.08 0.05 13.43
C LYS A 57 4.93 0.34 14.40
N ALA A 58 4.35 -0.72 14.92
CA ALA A 58 3.28 -0.63 15.92
C ALA A 58 3.34 -1.82 16.88
N GLY A 59 3.86 -1.57 18.08
CA GLY A 59 4.08 -2.59 19.08
C GLY A 59 5.26 -3.53 18.76
N PRO A 60 5.42 -4.58 19.55
CA PRO A 60 6.47 -5.57 19.35
C PRO A 60 6.20 -6.45 18.12
N GLY A 61 7.25 -7.01 17.56
CA GLY A 61 7.17 -7.96 16.46
C GLY A 61 7.46 -7.37 15.09
N ALA A 62 6.88 -7.97 14.05
CA ALA A 62 7.10 -7.60 12.66
C ALA A 62 6.59 -6.19 12.34
N PRO A 63 7.20 -5.48 11.39
CA PRO A 63 6.62 -4.25 10.86
C PRO A 63 5.24 -4.51 10.28
N LYS A 64 4.43 -3.46 10.21
CA LYS A 64 3.07 -3.48 9.70
C LYS A 64 3.02 -2.72 8.37
N ALA A 65 2.06 -3.07 7.54
CA ALA A 65 1.77 -2.35 6.31
C ALA A 65 0.27 -2.16 6.11
N VAL A 66 -0.07 -1.08 5.45
CA VAL A 66 -1.44 -0.78 5.04
C VAL A 66 -1.41 -0.19 3.63
N PRO A 67 -2.39 -0.50 2.76
CA PRO A 67 -2.50 0.17 1.47
C PRO A 67 -2.59 1.70 1.67
N LEU A 68 -1.71 2.44 1.01
CA LEU A 68 -1.63 3.90 1.16
C LEU A 68 -2.93 4.59 0.73
N GLU A 69 -3.64 4.02 -0.24
CA GLU A 69 -4.94 4.53 -0.70
C GLU A 69 -6.02 4.56 0.38
N LEU A 70 -5.91 3.70 1.40
CA LEU A 70 -6.84 3.67 2.53
C LEU A 70 -6.53 4.71 3.58
N VAL A 71 -5.32 5.25 3.59
CA VAL A 71 -4.88 6.28 4.54
C VAL A 71 -5.29 7.64 4.01
N SER A 72 -6.22 8.30 4.69
CA SER A 72 -6.65 9.64 4.32
C SER A 72 -5.57 10.68 4.60
N ARG A 73 -4.89 10.54 5.75
CA ARG A 73 -3.78 11.42 6.17
C ARG A 73 -2.83 10.72 7.13
N LEU A 74 -1.60 11.23 7.16
CA LEU A 74 -0.62 11.01 8.22
C LEU A 74 -0.56 12.26 9.08
N GLU A 75 -0.77 12.11 10.38
CA GLU A 75 -0.73 13.21 11.34
C GLU A 75 0.21 12.88 12.49
N GLU A 76 0.75 13.91 13.12
CA GLU A 76 1.45 13.78 14.40
C GLU A 76 0.58 14.41 15.49
N ILE A 77 0.12 13.59 16.42
CA ILE A 77 -0.73 14.04 17.52
C ILE A 77 0.12 14.21 18.77
N LYS A 78 0.02 15.37 19.36
CA LYS A 78 0.68 15.69 20.64
C LYS A 78 -0.06 14.99 21.78
N ALA A 79 0.70 14.46 22.73
CA ALA A 79 0.11 13.87 23.93
C ALA A 79 -0.81 14.83 24.69
N ALA A 80 -0.48 16.14 24.69
CA ALA A 80 -1.27 17.18 25.32
C ALA A 80 -2.64 17.41 24.66
N ASP A 81 -2.81 17.03 23.40
CA ASP A 81 -4.06 17.21 22.66
C ASP A 81 -4.99 16.00 22.76
N VAL A 82 -4.51 14.91 23.36
CA VAL A 82 -5.31 13.68 23.55
C VAL A 82 -6.19 13.82 24.77
N GLU A 83 -7.46 13.64 24.58
CA GLU A 83 -8.48 13.63 25.62
C GLU A 83 -9.04 12.20 25.79
N TYR A 84 -9.67 11.95 26.94
CA TYR A 84 -10.33 10.68 27.22
C TYR A 84 -11.81 10.90 27.40
N ALA A 85 -12.60 10.24 26.57
CA ALA A 85 -14.05 10.24 26.65
C ALA A 85 -14.54 8.80 26.75
N ASN A 86 -15.22 8.44 27.88
CA ASN A 86 -15.69 7.07 28.14
C ASN A 86 -14.60 6.00 27.95
N ASP A 87 -13.42 6.23 28.53
CA ASP A 87 -12.24 5.36 28.44
C ASP A 87 -11.66 5.20 27.02
N LYS A 88 -12.13 5.99 26.07
CA LYS A 88 -11.59 6.03 24.72
C LYS A 88 -10.74 7.29 24.53
N MET A 89 -9.59 7.12 23.89
CA MET A 89 -8.77 8.25 23.44
C MET A 89 -9.47 8.97 22.32
N VAL A 90 -9.52 10.30 22.40
CA VAL A 90 -10.07 11.17 21.37
C VAL A 90 -9.20 12.38 21.18
N VAL A 91 -9.25 12.98 20.00
CA VAL A 91 -8.59 14.23 19.69
C VAL A 91 -9.53 15.13 18.88
N GLN A 92 -9.42 16.42 19.08
CA GLN A 92 -10.11 17.39 18.24
C GLN A 92 -9.41 17.45 16.87
N TYR A 93 -10.12 17.05 15.85
CA TYR A 93 -9.61 16.98 14.48
C TYR A 93 -10.60 17.63 13.51
N ARG A 94 -10.16 18.73 12.86
CA ARG A 94 -10.97 19.46 11.88
C ARG A 94 -12.38 19.85 12.37
N GLY A 95 -12.48 20.26 13.63
CA GLY A 95 -13.74 20.68 14.24
C GLY A 95 -14.64 19.55 14.74
N ASN A 96 -14.19 18.30 14.66
CA ASN A 96 -14.89 17.13 15.18
C ASN A 96 -14.00 16.37 16.16
N LEU A 97 -14.62 15.55 16.98
CA LEU A 97 -13.88 14.59 17.79
C LEU A 97 -13.57 13.35 16.95
N MET A 98 -12.31 13.03 16.88
CA MET A 98 -11.81 11.83 16.20
C MET A 98 -11.34 10.82 17.24
N PRO A 99 -11.91 9.61 17.27
CA PRO A 99 -11.44 8.54 18.12
C PRO A 99 -10.05 8.07 17.71
N LEU A 100 -9.21 7.78 18.69
CA LEU A 100 -7.88 7.21 18.51
C LEU A 100 -7.87 5.77 19.01
N LEU A 101 -7.40 4.86 18.17
CA LEU A 101 -7.18 3.47 18.52
C LEU A 101 -5.70 3.16 18.48
N ALA A 102 -5.14 2.63 19.55
CA ALA A 102 -3.79 2.08 19.50
C ALA A 102 -3.82 0.72 18.80
N TYR A 103 -2.88 0.50 17.88
CA TYR A 103 -2.75 -0.82 17.24
C TYR A 103 -2.47 -1.93 18.26
N ASP A 104 -1.61 -1.62 19.22
CA ASP A 104 -1.21 -2.51 20.31
C ASP A 104 -1.32 -1.79 21.66
N SER A 105 -1.64 -2.51 22.70
CA SER A 105 -1.80 -1.96 24.06
C SER A 105 -0.52 -1.36 24.66
N SER A 106 0.65 -1.71 24.10
CA SER A 106 1.92 -1.11 24.50
C SER A 106 2.11 0.31 23.98
N ILE A 107 1.29 0.73 23.01
CA ILE A 107 1.37 2.06 22.39
C ILE A 107 0.51 3.02 23.22
N THR A 108 1.16 3.86 24.00
CA THR A 108 0.53 4.86 24.86
C THR A 108 1.10 6.25 24.56
N PHE A 109 0.42 7.29 25.02
CA PHE A 109 0.93 8.67 24.99
C PHE A 109 1.71 9.04 26.25
N GLU A 110 1.94 8.09 27.15
CA GLU A 110 2.73 8.30 28.35
C GLU A 110 4.22 8.48 27.99
N ASN A 111 4.85 9.47 28.58
CA ASN A 111 6.28 9.76 28.44
C ASN A 111 6.75 10.03 26.98
N VAL A 112 5.83 10.39 26.09
CA VAL A 112 6.13 10.81 24.73
C VAL A 112 5.51 12.18 24.44
N ALA A 113 6.18 12.99 23.64
CA ALA A 113 5.67 14.33 23.30
C ALA A 113 4.57 14.23 22.23
N MET A 114 4.75 13.34 21.24
CA MET A 114 3.82 13.14 20.15
C MET A 114 3.97 11.71 19.57
N ARG A 115 2.94 11.29 18.86
CA ARG A 115 2.95 10.03 18.12
C ARG A 115 2.38 10.20 16.71
N PRO A 116 2.91 9.45 15.73
CA PRO A 116 2.31 9.39 14.42
C PRO A 116 0.97 8.66 14.47
N VAL A 117 0.02 9.16 13.72
CA VAL A 117 -1.34 8.64 13.63
C VAL A 117 -1.74 8.50 12.17
N LEU A 118 -2.21 7.34 11.80
CA LEU A 118 -2.80 7.08 10.49
C LEU A 118 -4.29 7.41 10.56
N VAL A 119 -4.71 8.42 9.79
CA VAL A 119 -6.12 8.79 9.74
C VAL A 119 -6.82 8.04 8.63
N PHE A 120 -7.84 7.28 8.99
CA PHE A 120 -8.74 6.60 8.07
C PHE A 120 -10.10 7.28 8.12
N SER A 121 -10.76 7.36 6.97
CA SER A 121 -12.09 7.96 6.87
C SER A 121 -13.03 7.06 6.08
N ASP A 122 -14.24 6.91 6.58
CA ASP A 122 -15.34 6.26 5.91
C ASP A 122 -16.57 7.17 5.98
N GLY A 123 -16.89 7.80 4.85
CA GLY A 123 -17.94 8.82 4.79
C GLY A 123 -17.66 9.99 5.73
N ASN A 124 -18.53 10.19 6.71
CA ASN A 124 -18.43 11.27 7.70
C ASN A 124 -17.66 10.87 8.97
N LYS A 125 -17.26 9.62 9.08
CA LYS A 125 -16.51 9.10 10.24
C LYS A 125 -15.02 9.10 9.91
N SER A 126 -14.22 9.57 10.85
CA SER A 126 -12.76 9.47 10.80
C SER A 126 -12.26 8.83 12.07
N MET A 127 -11.20 8.04 11.95
CA MET A 127 -10.49 7.48 13.09
C MET A 127 -8.99 7.61 12.92
N GLY A 128 -8.27 7.71 14.00
CA GLY A 128 -6.82 7.69 14.03
C GLY A 128 -6.29 6.38 14.61
N LEU A 129 -5.44 5.70 13.85
CA LEU A 129 -4.69 4.54 14.33
C LEU A 129 -3.32 5.03 14.82
N VAL A 130 -3.10 4.92 16.13
CA VAL A 130 -1.85 5.34 16.77
C VAL A 130 -0.79 4.26 16.59
N VAL A 131 0.36 4.66 16.10
CA VAL A 131 1.50 3.78 15.81
C VAL A 131 2.78 4.30 16.47
N ASP A 132 3.83 3.49 16.52
CA ASP A 132 5.10 3.89 17.09
C ASP A 132 5.91 4.81 16.17
N SER A 133 6.04 4.42 14.93
CA SER A 133 6.78 5.18 13.92
C SER A 133 6.40 4.79 12.50
N ILE A 134 6.54 5.72 11.59
CA ILE A 134 6.45 5.47 10.15
C ILE A 134 7.83 5.03 9.66
N ILE A 135 7.88 3.95 8.88
CA ILE A 135 9.12 3.41 8.33
C ILE A 135 9.35 3.95 6.92
N ASP A 136 8.44 3.67 6.00
CA ASP A 136 8.60 4.01 4.58
C ASP A 136 7.28 3.87 3.81
N ILE A 137 7.28 4.39 2.58
CA ILE A 137 6.24 4.14 1.59
C ILE A 137 6.89 3.40 0.44
N THR A 138 6.34 2.25 0.06
CA THR A 138 6.88 1.41 -1.00
C THR A 138 5.79 0.89 -1.92
N GLU A 139 6.14 0.66 -3.17
CA GLU A 139 5.30 -0.06 -4.12
C GLU A 139 5.69 -1.54 -4.12
N HIS A 140 4.75 -2.40 -3.83
CA HIS A 140 4.98 -3.83 -3.77
C HIS A 140 3.78 -4.61 -4.31
N HIS A 141 4.07 -5.76 -4.91
CA HIS A 141 3.03 -6.71 -5.23
C HIS A 141 2.55 -7.38 -3.94
N LEU A 142 1.29 -7.11 -3.57
CA LEU A 142 0.74 -7.62 -2.32
C LEU A 142 0.32 -9.07 -2.48
N ASP A 143 1.16 -9.97 -2.03
CA ASP A 143 0.90 -11.41 -2.01
C ASP A 143 0.90 -11.89 -0.55
N ILE A 144 -0.29 -12.06 0.00
CA ILE A 144 -0.48 -12.53 1.37
C ILE A 144 -0.14 -14.02 1.44
N LYS A 145 0.99 -14.33 2.05
CA LYS A 145 1.52 -15.70 2.16
C LYS A 145 0.89 -16.49 3.30
N ILE A 146 0.57 -15.83 4.39
CA ILE A 146 0.03 -16.44 5.59
C ILE A 146 -1.22 -15.69 5.99
N THR A 147 -2.34 -16.37 5.99
CA THR A 147 -3.61 -15.79 6.47
C THR A 147 -3.59 -15.71 7.99
N SER A 148 -4.00 -14.60 8.55
CA SER A 148 -4.05 -14.41 10.00
C SER A 148 -5.31 -15.00 10.59
N ALA A 149 -5.17 -15.59 11.79
CA ALA A 149 -6.30 -15.90 12.66
C ALA A 149 -6.75 -14.70 13.52
N ASN A 150 -6.03 -13.58 13.44
CA ASN A 150 -6.32 -12.36 14.17
C ASN A 150 -7.05 -11.38 13.27
N ASP A 151 -8.23 -10.93 13.67
CA ASP A 151 -9.08 -10.02 12.89
C ASP A 151 -8.46 -8.65 12.62
N LYS A 152 -7.48 -8.24 13.41
CA LYS A 152 -6.72 -6.98 13.21
C LYS A 152 -5.81 -7.01 11.98
N MET A 153 -5.50 -8.20 11.46
CA MET A 153 -4.59 -8.40 10.33
C MET A 153 -5.27 -9.23 9.25
N LEU A 154 -5.02 -8.89 7.99
CA LEU A 154 -5.39 -9.72 6.85
C LEU A 154 -4.48 -10.93 6.69
N GLY A 155 -3.24 -10.81 7.12
CA GLY A 155 -2.21 -11.82 7.00
C GLY A 155 -0.82 -11.20 6.97
N SER A 156 0.17 -11.96 6.52
CA SER A 156 1.55 -11.52 6.41
C SER A 156 2.07 -11.70 4.99
N ALA A 157 2.88 -10.76 4.55
CA ALA A 157 3.56 -10.77 3.26
C ALA A 157 5.06 -10.52 3.45
N ILE A 158 5.86 -10.89 2.46
CA ILE A 158 7.28 -10.57 2.45
C ILE A 158 7.50 -9.28 1.68
N ILE A 159 7.93 -8.22 2.37
CA ILE A 159 8.20 -6.91 1.82
C ILE A 159 9.66 -6.55 2.14
N HIS A 160 10.44 -6.23 1.11
CA HIS A 160 11.89 -5.98 1.24
C HIS A 160 12.66 -7.11 1.99
N GLY A 161 12.26 -8.37 1.75
CA GLY A 161 12.88 -9.53 2.38
C GLY A 161 12.51 -9.74 3.85
N LYS A 162 11.55 -8.98 4.38
CA LYS A 162 11.08 -9.09 5.77
C LYS A 162 9.61 -9.48 5.82
N THR A 163 9.26 -10.34 6.75
CA THR A 163 7.87 -10.63 7.07
C THR A 163 7.20 -9.37 7.60
N THR A 164 6.13 -8.96 6.95
CA THR A 164 5.37 -7.75 7.28
C THR A 164 3.91 -8.11 7.44
N ASP A 165 3.28 -7.66 8.51
CA ASP A 165 1.88 -7.91 8.78
C ASP A 165 1.01 -6.88 8.06
N ILE A 166 0.00 -7.35 7.33
CA ILE A 166 -0.94 -6.50 6.60
C ILE A 166 -2.14 -6.20 7.49
N VAL A 167 -2.35 -4.93 7.78
CA VAL A 167 -3.39 -4.48 8.70
C VAL A 167 -4.77 -4.54 8.04
N ASN A 168 -5.74 -5.03 8.79
CA ASN A 168 -7.15 -5.01 8.41
C ASN A 168 -7.80 -3.69 8.86
N VAL A 169 -7.82 -2.70 7.99
CA VAL A 169 -8.41 -1.38 8.28
C VAL A 169 -9.89 -1.47 8.61
N SER A 170 -10.63 -2.36 7.96
CA SER A 170 -12.05 -2.54 8.20
C SER A 170 -12.36 -2.97 9.62
N TYR A 171 -11.50 -3.78 10.22
CA TYR A 171 -11.63 -4.16 11.64
C TYR A 171 -11.63 -2.92 12.54
N PHE A 172 -10.66 -2.03 12.34
CA PHE A 172 -10.54 -0.82 13.16
C PHE A 172 -11.70 0.15 12.94
N LEU A 173 -12.13 0.32 11.69
CA LEU A 173 -13.28 1.18 11.35
C LEU A 173 -14.60 0.71 11.99
N GLN A 174 -14.76 -0.60 12.18
CA GLN A 174 -15.96 -1.17 12.84
C GLN A 174 -15.94 -1.01 14.36
N HIS A 175 -14.77 -0.80 14.97
CA HIS A 175 -14.60 -0.71 16.43
C HIS A 175 -14.50 0.75 16.93
N ILE A 176 -14.90 1.71 16.11
CA ILE A 176 -14.91 3.13 16.49
C ILE A 176 -16.06 3.48 17.42
N ASP A 177 -17.15 2.74 17.38
CA ASP A 177 -18.36 3.03 18.14
C ASP A 177 -18.24 2.71 19.62
#